data_523bd5ae1435259050b0cbf63ee102a0
#
_entry.id   523bd5ae1435259050b0cbf63ee102a0
#
_cell.length_a   1.000
_cell.length_b   1.000
_cell.length_c   1.000
_cell.angle_alpha   90.00
_cell.angle_beta   90.00
_cell.angle_gamma   90.00
#
_symmetry.space_group_name_H-M   'P 1'
#
loop_
_entity.id
_entity.type
_entity.pdbx_description
1 polymer ?
#
loop_
_entity_poly.entity_id
_entity_poly.type
_entity_poly.pdbx_seq_one_letter_code
_entity_poly.pdbx_strand_id
1 'polypeptide(L)'
;MGTSKFFDGHAYFKELTEKNKLAKANSFFPCSCSGINSLQDVLDNFRKQSAFVCVDDTNDAATEQIGGGWFKKRTFTVFLLIRYRYDDMTERAAKLDICRQIFRQFHSRMIRDKYIYEDLDLSFLNVSRIYTRELGEYFISGCTGLYFMVELTEPTDLCYKEDEWNG
;
A
#
# COMPACT_ATOMS: atom_id res chain seq x y z
N MET A 1 -1.16 -4.60 -29.26
CA MET A 1 -1.94 -3.73 -28.36
C MET A 1 -1.53 -4.03 -26.93
N GLY A 2 -0.83 -3.11 -26.31
CA GLY A 2 -0.45 -3.27 -24.93
C GLY A 2 -1.67 -3.23 -24.06
N THR A 3 -1.98 -4.32 -23.38
CA THR A 3 -2.87 -4.29 -22.22
C THR A 3 -2.31 -3.26 -21.26
N SER A 4 -3.05 -2.20 -21.02
CA SER A 4 -2.72 -1.21 -19.99
C SER A 4 -2.50 -1.95 -18.67
N LYS A 5 -1.25 -2.14 -18.31
CA LYS A 5 -0.89 -2.83 -17.08
C LYS A 5 -1.10 -1.83 -15.94
N PHE A 6 -2.16 -2.03 -15.20
CA PHE A 6 -2.39 -1.23 -14.00
C PHE A 6 -1.22 -1.41 -13.02
N PHE A 7 -0.89 -0.34 -12.30
CA PHE A 7 0.10 -0.40 -11.23
C PHE A 7 -0.27 -1.48 -10.21
N ASP A 8 0.66 -2.41 -10.00
CA ASP A 8 0.50 -3.49 -9.02
C ASP A 8 1.13 -3.06 -7.69
N GLY A 9 0.29 -2.54 -6.80
CA GLY A 9 0.71 -2.10 -5.47
C GLY A 9 1.26 -3.24 -4.61
N HIS A 10 0.71 -4.44 -4.72
CA HIS A 10 1.20 -5.59 -3.97
C HIS A 10 2.63 -5.96 -4.39
N ALA A 11 2.89 -6.10 -5.68
CA ALA A 11 4.22 -6.42 -6.19
C ALA A 11 5.25 -5.34 -5.83
N TYR A 12 4.87 -4.07 -5.94
CA TYR A 12 5.74 -2.95 -5.61
C TYR A 12 6.12 -2.91 -4.12
N PHE A 13 5.15 -2.98 -3.21
CA PHE A 13 5.44 -2.96 -1.78
C PHE A 13 6.08 -4.26 -1.27
N LYS A 14 5.83 -5.39 -1.92
CA LYS A 14 6.59 -6.61 -1.67
C LYS A 14 8.07 -6.39 -1.96
N GLU A 15 8.40 -5.82 -3.11
CA GLU A 15 9.79 -5.51 -3.48
C GLU A 15 10.43 -4.52 -2.48
N LEU A 16 9.71 -3.45 -2.09
CA LEU A 16 10.21 -2.51 -1.10
C LEU A 16 10.51 -3.19 0.24
N THR A 17 9.61 -4.06 0.68
CA THR A 17 9.77 -4.80 1.94
C THR A 17 11.00 -5.70 1.92
N GLU A 18 11.17 -6.44 0.82
CA GLU A 18 12.29 -7.37 0.65
C GLU A 18 13.65 -6.67 0.52
N LYS A 19 13.68 -5.44 -0.01
CA LYS A 19 14.90 -4.66 -0.20
C LYS A 19 15.22 -3.70 0.95
N ASN A 20 14.25 -3.36 1.79
CA ASN A 20 14.45 -2.44 2.90
C ASN A 20 15.18 -3.10 4.06
N LYS A 21 16.32 -2.54 4.47
CA LYS A 21 17.16 -3.11 5.54
C LYS A 21 16.45 -3.15 6.89
N LEU A 22 15.70 -2.10 7.25
CA LEU A 22 15.00 -2.02 8.52
C LEU A 22 13.81 -2.98 8.57
N ALA A 23 13.06 -3.10 7.47
CA ALA A 23 11.97 -4.06 7.35
C ALA A 23 12.48 -5.50 7.46
N LYS A 24 13.60 -5.83 6.81
CA LYS A 24 14.24 -7.15 6.93
C LYS A 24 14.72 -7.43 8.34
N ALA A 25 15.39 -6.47 8.98
CA ALA A 25 15.89 -6.61 10.34
C ALA A 25 14.77 -6.86 11.37
N ASN A 26 13.56 -6.41 11.10
CA ASN A 26 12.38 -6.62 11.94
C ASN A 26 11.41 -7.67 11.40
N SER A 27 11.83 -8.47 10.43
CA SER A 27 11.09 -9.61 9.86
C SER A 27 9.70 -9.23 9.32
N PHE A 28 9.58 -8.08 8.66
CA PHE A 28 8.35 -7.69 8.00
C PHE A 28 8.01 -8.63 6.85
N PHE A 29 6.81 -9.17 6.88
CA PHE A 29 6.29 -10.11 5.89
C PHE A 29 5.33 -9.41 4.93
N PRO A 30 5.60 -9.42 3.62
CA PRO A 30 4.71 -8.83 2.63
C PRO A 30 3.48 -9.73 2.40
N CYS A 31 2.30 -9.13 2.46
CA CYS A 31 1.03 -9.82 2.23
C CYS A 31 -0.01 -8.88 1.62
N SER A 32 -1.17 -9.40 1.31
CA SER A 32 -2.33 -8.63 0.86
C SER A 32 -3.58 -9.03 1.62
N CYS A 33 -4.53 -8.12 1.68
CA CYS A 33 -5.86 -8.34 2.23
C CYS A 33 -6.92 -7.70 1.33
N SER A 34 -8.17 -8.06 1.56
CA SER A 34 -9.34 -7.50 0.87
C SER A 34 -10.24 -6.82 1.89
N GLY A 35 -9.88 -5.58 2.25
CA GLY A 35 -10.53 -4.80 3.31
C GLY A 35 -10.09 -5.17 4.73
N ILE A 36 -10.55 -4.39 5.70
CA ILE A 36 -10.14 -4.50 7.12
C ILE A 36 -10.54 -5.86 7.73
N ASN A 37 -11.69 -6.39 7.39
CA ASN A 37 -12.13 -7.68 7.94
C ASN A 37 -11.21 -8.82 7.49
N SER A 38 -10.81 -8.82 6.22
CA SER A 38 -9.83 -9.76 5.68
C SER A 38 -8.45 -9.60 6.30
N LEU A 39 -8.08 -8.40 6.71
CA LEU A 39 -6.80 -8.15 7.37
C LEU A 39 -6.66 -8.95 8.68
N GLN A 40 -7.72 -9.02 9.49
CA GLN A 40 -7.71 -9.84 10.70
C GLN A 40 -7.46 -11.32 10.38
N ASP A 41 -8.14 -11.85 9.37
CA ASP A 41 -7.98 -13.24 8.94
C ASP A 41 -6.55 -13.51 8.43
N VAL A 42 -5.96 -12.57 7.69
CA VAL A 42 -4.57 -12.68 7.23
C VAL A 42 -3.61 -12.73 8.42
N LEU A 43 -3.76 -11.86 9.41
CA LEU A 43 -2.92 -11.86 10.61
C LEU A 43 -3.07 -13.17 11.41
N ASP A 44 -4.28 -13.70 11.49
CA ASP A 44 -4.55 -14.96 12.18
C ASP A 44 -3.98 -16.18 11.43
N ASN A 45 -3.99 -16.16 10.11
CA ASN A 45 -3.40 -17.20 9.27
C ASN A 45 -1.86 -17.21 9.34
N PHE A 46 -1.25 -16.04 9.48
CA PHE A 46 0.21 -15.90 9.58
C PHE A 46 0.70 -15.66 11.02
N ARG A 47 0.21 -16.46 11.96
CA ARG A 47 0.54 -16.32 13.40
C ARG A 47 2.03 -16.38 13.73
N LYS A 48 2.84 -17.06 12.90
CA LYS A 48 4.29 -17.16 13.08
C LYS A 48 5.03 -15.88 12.67
N GLN A 49 4.39 -15.01 11.90
CA GLN A 49 4.98 -13.75 11.49
C GLN A 49 4.79 -12.69 12.58
N SER A 50 5.82 -11.91 12.84
CA SER A 50 5.82 -10.88 13.87
C SER A 50 5.50 -9.48 13.35
N ALA A 51 5.67 -9.26 12.06
CA ALA A 51 5.44 -7.97 11.42
C ALA A 51 4.96 -8.14 9.98
N PHE A 52 4.19 -7.16 9.49
CA PHE A 52 3.51 -7.26 8.20
C PHE A 52 3.58 -5.94 7.42
N VAL A 53 3.82 -6.05 6.12
CA VAL A 53 3.47 -5.02 5.15
C VAL A 53 2.31 -5.58 4.34
N CYS A 54 1.10 -5.13 4.63
CA CYS A 54 -0.12 -5.66 4.02
C CYS A 54 -0.76 -4.63 3.11
N VAL A 55 -0.92 -4.97 1.84
CA VAL A 55 -1.58 -4.11 0.85
C VAL A 55 -3.03 -4.53 0.71
N ASP A 56 -3.95 -3.58 0.90
CA ASP A 56 -5.36 -3.80 0.60
C ASP A 56 -5.55 -3.82 -0.92
N ASP A 57 -6.05 -4.92 -1.46
CA ASP A 57 -6.29 -5.09 -2.90
C ASP A 57 -7.62 -4.46 -3.36
N THR A 58 -8.45 -4.04 -2.43
CA THR A 58 -9.65 -3.24 -2.70
C THR A 58 -9.32 -1.76 -2.56
N ASN A 59 -9.87 -0.94 -3.44
CA ASN A 59 -9.62 0.49 -3.41
C ASN A 59 -10.84 1.29 -3.86
N ASP A 60 -10.96 2.48 -3.31
CA ASP A 60 -11.88 3.48 -3.82
C ASP A 60 -11.32 4.08 -5.11
N ALA A 61 -12.16 4.24 -6.12
CA ALA A 61 -11.75 4.79 -7.40
C ALA A 61 -12.82 5.74 -7.95
N ALA A 62 -12.37 6.74 -8.70
CA ALA A 62 -13.20 7.62 -9.49
C ALA A 62 -12.61 7.75 -10.89
N THR A 63 -13.48 7.78 -11.89
CA THR A 63 -13.06 8.08 -13.27
C THR A 63 -13.51 9.48 -13.61
N GLU A 64 -12.60 10.32 -14.07
CA GLU A 64 -12.88 11.71 -14.38
C GLU A 64 -12.19 12.16 -15.67
N GLN A 65 -12.74 13.18 -16.29
CA GLN A 65 -12.14 13.82 -17.45
C GLN A 65 -11.26 15.00 -17.02
N ILE A 66 -10.02 14.99 -17.44
CA ILE A 66 -9.05 16.05 -17.17
C ILE A 66 -8.37 16.43 -18.49
N GLY A 67 -8.50 17.71 -18.87
CA GLY A 67 -7.81 18.23 -20.06
C GLY A 67 -8.10 17.50 -21.37
N GLY A 68 -9.30 16.96 -21.53
CA GLY A 68 -9.70 16.22 -22.75
C GLY A 68 -9.37 14.73 -22.72
N GLY A 69 -8.65 14.24 -21.71
CA GLY A 69 -8.40 12.81 -21.49
C GLY A 69 -9.20 12.25 -20.33
N TRP A 70 -9.40 10.94 -20.30
CA TRP A 70 -10.04 10.23 -19.21
C TRP A 70 -8.98 9.60 -18.31
N PHE A 71 -9.16 9.77 -17.00
CA PHE A 71 -8.25 9.25 -15.98
C PHE A 71 -9.04 8.52 -14.90
N LYS A 72 -8.44 7.43 -14.42
CA LYS A 72 -8.91 6.72 -13.23
C LYS A 72 -8.03 7.11 -12.06
N LYS A 73 -8.65 7.75 -11.07
CA LYS A 73 -8.04 7.98 -9.76
C LYS A 73 -8.42 6.85 -8.84
N ARG A 74 -7.45 6.22 -8.24
CA ARG A 74 -7.68 5.19 -7.22
C ARG A 74 -6.76 5.39 -6.05
N THR A 75 -7.25 5.05 -4.86
CA THR A 75 -6.49 5.11 -3.61
C THR A 75 -6.47 3.72 -3.01
N PHE A 76 -5.30 3.22 -2.71
CA PHE A 76 -5.14 1.97 -1.99
C PHE A 76 -4.42 2.18 -0.66
N THR A 77 -4.63 1.26 0.28
CA THR A 77 -4.12 1.36 1.64
C THR A 77 -3.03 0.32 1.87
N VAL A 78 -1.96 0.73 2.51
CA VAL A 78 -0.86 -0.14 2.92
C VAL A 78 -0.72 -0.08 4.43
N PHE A 79 -0.80 -1.24 5.08
CA PHE A 79 -0.65 -1.39 6.52
C PHE A 79 0.78 -1.81 6.87
N LEU A 80 1.39 -1.09 7.80
CA LEU A 80 2.63 -1.48 8.46
C LEU A 80 2.28 -1.88 9.89
N LEU A 81 2.33 -3.16 10.17
CA LEU A 81 1.90 -3.73 11.44
C LEU A 81 3.01 -4.54 12.07
N ILE A 82 3.12 -4.46 13.39
CA ILE A 82 4.09 -5.23 14.16
C ILE A 82 3.48 -5.67 15.48
N ARG A 83 3.66 -6.95 15.84
CA ARG A 83 3.15 -7.50 17.09
C ARG A 83 3.95 -6.97 18.29
N TYR A 84 3.27 -6.73 19.37
CA TYR A 84 3.87 -6.36 20.65
C TYR A 84 3.18 -7.10 21.80
N ARG A 85 3.81 -7.15 22.97
CA ARG A 85 3.18 -7.71 24.17
C ARG A 85 2.11 -6.74 24.66
N TYR A 86 0.91 -7.26 24.86
CA TYR A 86 -0.31 -6.49 25.16
C TYR A 86 -0.17 -5.50 26.30
N ASP A 87 0.56 -5.87 27.35
CA ASP A 87 0.77 -5.07 28.57
C ASP A 87 2.04 -4.21 28.55
N ASP A 88 2.82 -4.25 27.48
CA ASP A 88 4.08 -3.54 27.36
C ASP A 88 3.97 -2.32 26.45
N MET A 89 3.60 -1.19 27.05
CA MET A 89 3.44 0.07 26.32
C MET A 89 4.78 0.67 25.87
N THR A 90 5.87 0.37 26.54
CA THR A 90 7.21 0.78 26.12
C THR A 90 7.64 0.03 24.85
N GLU A 91 7.41 -1.27 24.81
CA GLU A 91 7.64 -2.08 23.61
C GLU A 91 6.74 -1.60 22.47
N ARG A 92 5.47 -1.32 22.73
CA ARG A 92 4.55 -0.79 21.73
C ARG A 92 5.06 0.51 21.12
N ALA A 93 5.49 1.47 21.91
CA ALA A 93 6.01 2.74 21.44
C ALA A 93 7.26 2.58 20.58
N ALA A 94 8.19 1.71 20.97
CA ALA A 94 9.40 1.41 20.22
C ALA A 94 9.08 0.77 18.85
N LYS A 95 8.13 -0.16 18.83
CA LYS A 95 7.70 -0.84 17.59
C LYS A 95 6.91 0.07 16.66
N LEU A 96 6.08 0.95 17.20
CA LEU A 96 5.41 1.98 16.41
C LEU A 96 6.42 2.93 15.75
N ASP A 97 7.49 3.28 16.44
CA ASP A 97 8.56 4.11 15.88
C ASP A 97 9.29 3.41 14.72
N ILE A 98 9.49 2.10 14.80
CA ILE A 98 10.02 1.31 13.67
C ILE A 98 9.11 1.45 12.44
N CYS A 99 7.79 1.34 12.62
CA CYS A 99 6.84 1.52 11.52
C CYS A 99 6.89 2.93 10.92
N ARG A 100 7.03 3.98 11.75
CA ARG A 100 7.20 5.36 11.29
C ARG A 100 8.46 5.51 10.43
N GLN A 101 9.56 4.91 10.84
CA GLN A 101 10.81 4.97 10.08
C GLN A 101 10.74 4.19 8.77
N ILE A 102 10.12 3.01 8.76
CA ILE A 102 9.90 2.24 7.53
C ILE A 102 9.03 3.04 6.57
N PHE A 103 7.93 3.64 7.04
CA PHE A 103 7.10 4.50 6.21
C PHE A 103 7.88 5.66 5.59
N ARG A 104 8.68 6.37 6.39
CA ARG A 104 9.54 7.44 5.89
C ARG A 104 10.49 6.95 4.78
N GLN A 105 11.07 5.76 4.97
CA GLN A 105 11.97 5.16 3.98
C GLN A 105 11.23 4.73 2.72
N PHE A 106 10.04 4.16 2.86
CA PHE A 106 9.19 3.80 1.72
C PHE A 106 8.76 5.06 0.94
N HIS A 107 8.34 6.11 1.63
CA HIS A 107 7.98 7.37 0.98
C HIS A 107 9.16 7.98 0.22
N SER A 108 10.35 8.02 0.83
CA SER A 108 11.58 8.45 0.18
C SER A 108 11.88 7.62 -1.08
N ARG A 109 11.69 6.31 -1.01
CA ARG A 109 11.90 5.41 -2.16
C ARG A 109 10.84 5.64 -3.25
N MET A 110 9.58 5.84 -2.91
CA MET A 110 8.53 6.17 -3.90
C MET A 110 8.83 7.49 -4.63
N ILE A 111 9.31 8.50 -3.92
CA ILE A 111 9.74 9.76 -4.55
C ILE A 111 10.88 9.52 -5.54
N ARG A 112 11.90 8.79 -5.12
CA ARG A 112 13.02 8.43 -6.00
C ARG A 112 12.55 7.65 -7.23
N ASP A 113 11.77 6.60 -7.03
CA ASP A 113 11.33 5.72 -8.11
C ASP A 113 10.45 6.46 -9.11
N LYS A 114 9.59 7.38 -8.65
CA LYS A 114 8.78 8.22 -9.53
C LYS A 114 9.62 9.11 -10.46
N TYR A 115 10.71 9.69 -9.95
CA TYR A 115 11.46 10.71 -10.67
C TYR A 115 12.73 10.21 -11.38
N ILE A 116 13.26 9.05 -11.00
CA ILE A 116 14.52 8.52 -11.53
C ILE A 116 14.28 7.33 -12.47
N TYR A 117 13.25 6.52 -12.21
CA TYR A 117 12.94 5.40 -13.07
C TYR A 117 12.01 5.82 -14.21
N GLU A 118 12.38 5.41 -15.42
CA GLU A 118 11.57 5.58 -16.62
C GLU A 118 10.37 4.60 -16.67
N ASP A 119 10.02 4.00 -15.54
CA ASP A 119 8.86 3.13 -15.45
C ASP A 119 7.59 4.00 -15.43
N LEU A 120 6.87 3.97 -16.53
CA LEU A 120 5.68 4.77 -16.76
C LEU A 120 4.61 4.53 -15.69
N ASP A 121 4.53 3.33 -15.14
CA ASP A 121 3.53 2.97 -14.14
C ASP A 121 3.75 3.73 -12.81
N LEU A 122 5.01 4.02 -12.47
CA LEU A 122 5.35 4.77 -11.26
C LEU A 122 5.15 6.27 -11.41
N SER A 123 5.14 6.79 -12.63
CA SER A 123 4.92 8.23 -12.89
C SER A 123 3.54 8.70 -12.45
N PHE A 124 2.57 7.80 -12.36
CA PHE A 124 1.20 8.10 -11.97
C PHE A 124 0.96 8.14 -10.45
N LEU A 125 1.97 7.77 -9.65
CA LEU A 125 1.89 7.85 -8.20
C LEU A 125 1.87 9.32 -7.74
N ASN A 126 0.92 9.67 -6.89
CA ASN A 126 0.95 10.94 -6.18
C ASN A 126 1.81 10.80 -4.91
N VAL A 127 3.05 11.23 -4.99
CA VAL A 127 4.01 11.16 -3.86
C VAL A 127 4.15 12.48 -3.10
N SER A 128 3.50 13.55 -3.57
CA SER A 128 3.59 14.88 -2.95
C SER A 128 2.79 14.97 -1.65
N ARG A 129 1.78 14.12 -1.50
CA ARG A 129 0.96 14.04 -0.29
C ARG A 129 0.51 12.60 -0.06
N ILE A 130 0.99 11.99 1.02
CA ILE A 130 0.57 10.67 1.45
C ILE A 130 -0.04 10.78 2.84
N TYR A 131 -1.32 10.44 2.96
CA TYR A 131 -2.01 10.40 4.23
C TYR A 131 -1.58 9.19 5.03
N THR A 132 -1.29 9.39 6.32
CA THR A 132 -0.97 8.32 7.28
C THR A 132 -1.85 8.41 8.49
N ARG A 133 -2.16 7.25 9.08
CA ARG A 133 -2.82 7.17 10.38
C ARG A 133 -2.17 6.10 11.23
N GLU A 134 -1.79 6.48 12.43
CA GLU A 134 -1.30 5.53 13.43
C GLU A 134 -2.47 4.77 14.05
N LEU A 135 -2.25 3.50 14.34
CA LEU A 135 -3.27 2.62 14.86
C LEU A 135 -3.30 2.69 16.38
N GLY A 136 -4.49 2.89 16.90
CA GLY A 136 -4.73 2.88 18.33
C GLY A 136 -4.60 1.48 18.94
N GLU A 137 -4.62 1.46 20.26
CA GLU A 137 -4.38 0.28 21.10
C GLU A 137 -5.31 -0.91 20.80
N TYR A 138 -6.53 -0.64 20.37
CA TYR A 138 -7.58 -1.65 20.16
C TYR A 138 -7.83 -1.99 18.68
N PHE A 139 -7.01 -1.52 17.77
CA PHE A 139 -7.30 -1.67 16.35
C PHE A 139 -7.28 -3.13 15.90
N ILE A 140 -6.21 -3.84 16.20
CA ILE A 140 -6.08 -5.28 15.92
C ILE A 140 -5.31 -5.92 17.06
N SER A 141 -5.85 -6.99 17.60
CA SER A 141 -5.27 -7.70 18.74
C SER A 141 -3.79 -8.05 18.52
N GLY A 142 -2.93 -7.52 19.39
CA GLY A 142 -1.51 -7.81 19.43
C GLY A 142 -0.64 -7.06 18.42
N CYS A 143 -1.19 -6.14 17.63
CA CYS A 143 -0.41 -5.32 16.71
C CYS A 143 -0.49 -3.82 17.02
N THR A 144 0.62 -3.13 16.80
CA THR A 144 0.69 -1.68 16.64
C THR A 144 1.20 -1.36 15.23
N GLY A 145 1.14 -0.12 14.84
CA GLY A 145 1.64 0.32 13.56
C GLY A 145 0.86 1.49 12.99
N LEU A 146 0.90 1.60 11.69
CA LEU A 146 0.19 2.63 10.95
C LEU A 146 -0.28 2.09 9.59
N TYR A 147 -1.19 2.81 8.97
CA TYR A 147 -1.44 2.64 7.55
C TYR A 147 -1.20 3.96 6.82
N PHE A 148 -0.92 3.86 5.54
CA PHE A 148 -0.84 5.00 4.66
C PHE A 148 -1.61 4.73 3.36
N MET A 149 -2.06 5.81 2.74
CA MET A 149 -2.85 5.76 1.52
C MET A 149 -2.06 6.30 0.35
N VAL A 150 -2.01 5.53 -0.74
CA VAL A 150 -1.33 5.91 -1.98
C VAL A 150 -2.38 6.17 -3.05
N GLU A 151 -2.34 7.36 -3.61
CA GLU A 151 -3.21 7.77 -4.71
C GLU A 151 -2.47 7.65 -6.04
N LEU A 152 -3.17 7.08 -7.03
CA LEU A 152 -2.72 7.04 -8.42
C LEU A 152 -3.72 7.75 -9.30
N THR A 153 -3.21 8.43 -10.34
CA THR A 153 -4.02 8.98 -11.42
C THR A 153 -3.54 8.39 -12.72
N GLU A 154 -4.22 7.38 -13.23
CA GLU A 154 -3.82 6.60 -14.41
C GLU A 154 -4.72 6.96 -15.60
N PRO A 155 -4.15 7.11 -16.83
CA PRO A 155 -4.98 7.26 -18.02
C PRO A 155 -5.82 6.00 -18.23
N THR A 156 -7.07 6.19 -18.65
CA THR A 156 -7.98 5.09 -18.96
C THR A 156 -8.58 5.29 -20.34
N ASP A 157 -8.70 4.19 -21.10
CA ASP A 157 -9.33 4.19 -22.42
C ASP A 157 -10.84 3.98 -22.26
N LEU A 158 -11.61 5.01 -22.52
CA LEU A 158 -13.08 4.98 -22.53
C LEU A 158 -13.65 5.14 -23.94
N CYS A 159 -12.85 4.89 -24.99
CA CYS A 159 -13.36 4.86 -26.34
C CYS A 159 -14.39 3.75 -26.48
N TYR A 160 -15.58 4.08 -27.03
CA TYR A 160 -16.56 3.08 -27.36
C TYR A 160 -16.03 2.12 -28.44
N LYS A 161 -16.13 0.83 -28.17
CA LYS A 161 -15.75 -0.24 -29.10
C LYS A 161 -16.94 -1.11 -29.38
N GLU A 162 -17.37 -1.13 -30.62
CA GLU A 162 -18.58 -1.83 -31.05
C GLU A 162 -18.50 -3.35 -30.82
N ASP A 163 -17.30 -3.93 -30.91
CA ASP A 163 -17.03 -5.33 -30.68
C ASP A 163 -17.14 -5.80 -29.22
N GLU A 164 -17.23 -4.86 -28.28
CA GLU A 164 -17.47 -5.15 -26.86
C GLU A 164 -18.97 -5.29 -26.53
N TRP A 165 -19.88 -5.09 -27.50
CA TRP A 165 -21.33 -5.05 -27.26
C TRP A 165 -22.07 -6.02 -28.18
N ASN A 166 -23.07 -6.69 -27.60
CA ASN A 166 -24.05 -7.42 -28.41
C ASN A 166 -25.12 -6.43 -28.86
N GLY A 167 -25.22 -6.24 -30.18
CA GLY A 167 -26.17 -5.33 -30.84
C GLY A 167 -27.62 -5.71 -30.65
#